data_2ef023aa7129e2bfae3c3a9d9bc0adab
#
_entry.id   2ef023aa7129e2bfae3c3a9d9bc0adab
#
_cell.length_a   1.000
_cell.length_b   1.000
_cell.length_c   1.000
_cell.angle_alpha   90.00
_cell.angle_beta   90.00
_cell.angle_gamma   90.00
#
_symmetry.space_group_name_H-M   'P 1'
#
loop_
_entity.id
_entity.type
_entity.pdbx_description
1 polymer ?
#
loop_
_entity_poly.entity_id
_entity_poly.type
_entity_poly.pdbx_seq_one_letter_code
_entity_poly.pdbx_strand_id
1 'polypeptide(L)'
;MIKCTECGHTADKFSIICPKCEKKLSLSRFDIQDALDEARGAMKKRDYEYSLEIYKALADEGVTEAEREYAIILEDGKLLPRELDLSMKYFFEAAKKNDPYSAYRYSRLAARTSDRASDFWLAYSALLGCKDAFTPAAEHYSDIGDEETAGYYYSLAAHGDLTDAIVTMAKRFYSGIGCEKSEPYAKWYMDKLTLPPLHALKLAYKLRSVKAEMPPEPRFTTKSKILRALIRDAKKYSLPSAHLFLAELLAKEGSADALYSLGVLYAEGEVCEVRAEDAIRLFEVAMEKGSSESAKYLGDIYTVGKLVPKNIEKALGYYERAADLGEGSAYEIMGDMFYEGRLVDINIAYAIEIYELGAREGDASCREKAQKLHDEREGLYKEASSCEKTAPEHAFECYGISAAMGYLPAHKELARCFENGIGTKANRKMAFIWYGLAVDGGDTDALFDLGRCYARGLGTHYNFDMAAKILTKAKRYGSTAAESELSRILENKKRGMIRSLFSNGIRLIYKKKFEDAFELLSACAEVGYPEGSYVLGCLYEFGLGTTTSRQRAFECYNAAFDTGFRDPRQAYKLKILKMAR
;
A
#
# COMPACT_ATOMS: atom_id res chain seq x y z
N MET A 1 32.20 -48.47 2.97
CA MET A 1 33.46 -47.79 2.58
C MET A 1 33.11 -46.50 1.87
N ILE A 2 33.62 -45.37 2.32
CA ILE A 2 33.39 -44.03 1.75
C ILE A 2 34.63 -43.65 0.92
N LYS A 3 34.39 -43.18 -0.33
CA LYS A 3 35.47 -42.81 -1.22
C LYS A 3 35.75 -41.30 -1.05
N CYS A 4 36.98 -40.95 -0.70
CA CYS A 4 37.40 -39.57 -0.59
C CYS A 4 37.32 -38.88 -1.93
N THR A 5 36.60 -37.77 -2.03
CA THR A 5 36.45 -36.99 -3.24
C THR A 5 37.74 -36.30 -3.71
N GLU A 6 38.67 -36.05 -2.80
CA GLU A 6 39.92 -35.36 -3.05
C GLU A 6 41.06 -36.28 -3.53
N CYS A 7 41.24 -37.43 -2.87
CA CYS A 7 42.36 -38.34 -3.19
C CYS A 7 41.94 -39.71 -3.71
N GLY A 8 40.64 -40.01 -3.81
CA GLY A 8 40.09 -41.26 -4.30
C GLY A 8 40.30 -42.47 -3.38
N HIS A 9 40.91 -42.27 -2.18
CA HIS A 9 41.11 -43.34 -1.21
C HIS A 9 39.77 -43.81 -0.63
N THR A 10 39.60 -45.13 -0.48
CA THR A 10 38.43 -45.73 0.19
C THR A 10 38.73 -45.87 1.66
N ALA A 11 38.03 -45.11 2.48
CA ALA A 11 38.06 -45.19 3.93
C ALA A 11 36.95 -46.12 4.46
N ASP A 12 37.05 -46.53 5.69
CA ASP A 12 36.00 -47.27 6.35
C ASP A 12 34.69 -46.50 6.38
N LYS A 13 33.58 -47.20 6.46
CA LYS A 13 32.21 -46.63 6.37
C LYS A 13 31.95 -45.47 7.33
N PHE A 14 32.69 -45.40 8.44
CA PHE A 14 32.54 -44.41 9.50
C PHE A 14 33.77 -43.52 9.67
N SER A 15 34.74 -43.58 8.77
CA SER A 15 35.88 -42.66 8.81
C SER A 15 35.42 -41.27 8.42
N ILE A 16 35.55 -40.34 9.34
CA ILE A 16 35.19 -38.92 9.15
C ILE A 16 36.35 -38.16 8.49
N ILE A 17 37.55 -38.63 8.66
CA ILE A 17 38.77 -38.09 8.07
C ILE A 17 39.39 -39.17 7.17
N CYS A 18 39.77 -38.75 5.97
CA CYS A 18 40.47 -39.63 5.06
C CYS A 18 41.85 -40.00 5.62
N PRO A 19 42.14 -41.28 5.87
CA PRO A 19 43.41 -41.69 6.48
C PRO A 19 44.64 -41.42 5.57
N LYS A 20 44.40 -41.07 4.29
CA LYS A 20 45.49 -40.81 3.33
C LYS A 20 45.78 -39.32 3.15
N CYS A 21 44.78 -38.46 3.18
CA CYS A 21 45.00 -37.00 2.93
C CYS A 21 44.49 -36.11 4.06
N GLU A 22 44.06 -36.72 5.18
CA GLU A 22 43.57 -36.04 6.40
C GLU A 22 42.42 -35.06 6.16
N LYS A 23 41.82 -35.05 4.95
CA LYS A 23 40.66 -34.20 4.67
C LYS A 23 39.37 -34.84 5.15
N LYS A 24 38.44 -33.98 5.57
CA LYS A 24 37.12 -34.36 6.05
C LYS A 24 36.32 -35.07 4.95
N LEU A 25 35.71 -36.19 5.25
CA LEU A 25 34.83 -36.94 4.36
C LEU A 25 33.39 -36.48 4.58
N SER A 26 32.67 -36.10 3.54
CA SER A 26 31.25 -35.79 3.64
C SER A 26 30.42 -37.04 3.76
N LEU A 27 29.85 -37.27 4.95
CA LEU A 27 28.88 -38.35 5.18
C LEU A 27 27.53 -37.97 4.55
N SER A 28 26.94 -38.90 3.80
CA SER A 28 25.55 -38.69 3.35
C SER A 28 24.59 -38.89 4.53
N ARG A 29 23.36 -38.40 4.41
CA ARG A 29 22.32 -38.58 5.43
C ARG A 29 22.03 -40.08 5.73
N PHE A 30 22.18 -40.94 4.73
CA PHE A 30 22.07 -42.40 4.88
C PHE A 30 23.23 -42.98 5.67
N ASP A 31 24.46 -42.54 5.42
CA ASP A 31 25.64 -43.00 6.14
C ASP A 31 25.58 -42.64 7.63
N ILE A 32 25.05 -41.46 7.96
CA ILE A 32 24.82 -40.99 9.34
C ILE A 32 23.82 -41.88 10.06
N GLN A 33 22.68 -42.21 9.44
CA GLN A 33 21.66 -43.04 10.05
C GLN A 33 22.16 -44.48 10.28
N ASP A 34 22.85 -45.05 9.29
CA ASP A 34 23.47 -46.35 9.41
C ASP A 34 24.50 -46.40 10.56
N ALA A 35 25.31 -45.34 10.72
CA ALA A 35 26.28 -45.22 11.79
C ALA A 35 25.62 -45.12 13.18
N LEU A 36 24.54 -44.35 13.30
CA LEU A 36 23.75 -44.27 14.54
C LEU A 36 23.12 -45.61 14.90
N ASP A 37 22.57 -46.35 13.93
CA ASP A 37 21.99 -47.66 14.16
C ASP A 37 23.04 -48.73 14.53
N GLU A 38 24.25 -48.62 13.97
CA GLU A 38 25.37 -49.46 14.32
C GLU A 38 25.86 -49.16 15.74
N ALA A 39 25.99 -47.88 16.13
CA ALA A 39 26.33 -47.47 17.49
C ALA A 39 25.30 -47.99 18.50
N ARG A 40 24.01 -47.91 18.22
CA ARG A 40 22.94 -48.50 19.05
C ARG A 40 23.02 -50.01 19.11
N GLY A 41 23.35 -50.66 18.00
CA GLY A 41 23.55 -52.11 17.93
C GLY A 41 24.72 -52.58 18.77
N ALA A 42 25.85 -51.87 18.71
CA ALA A 42 27.03 -52.11 19.53
C ALA A 42 26.71 -51.90 21.03
N MET A 43 26.01 -50.87 21.40
CA MET A 43 25.54 -50.60 22.76
C MET A 43 24.71 -51.79 23.33
N LYS A 44 23.76 -52.31 22.52
CA LYS A 44 22.95 -53.46 22.89
C LYS A 44 23.78 -54.76 23.07
N LYS A 45 24.83 -54.93 22.28
CA LYS A 45 25.77 -56.07 22.36
C LYS A 45 26.82 -55.89 23.46
N ARG A 46 26.81 -54.82 24.22
CA ARG A 46 27.78 -54.41 25.24
C ARG A 46 29.18 -54.10 24.69
N ASP A 47 29.30 -53.84 23.41
CA ASP A 47 30.53 -53.33 22.80
C ASP A 47 30.56 -51.79 22.96
N TYR A 48 30.89 -51.41 24.19
CA TYR A 48 30.78 -50.00 24.60
C TYR A 48 31.88 -49.13 23.95
N GLU A 49 33.10 -49.65 23.83
CA GLU A 49 34.23 -48.90 23.28
C GLU A 49 33.94 -48.50 21.84
N TYR A 50 33.55 -49.43 21.01
CA TYR A 50 33.19 -49.17 19.61
C TYR A 50 31.98 -48.23 19.46
N SER A 51 30.95 -48.42 20.29
CA SER A 51 29.78 -47.53 20.27
C SER A 51 30.13 -46.09 20.64
N LEU A 52 31.00 -45.89 21.65
CA LEU A 52 31.44 -44.60 22.13
C LEU A 52 32.29 -43.85 21.09
N GLU A 53 33.17 -44.57 20.39
CA GLU A 53 33.93 -43.98 19.28
C GLU A 53 33.01 -43.42 18.19
N ILE A 54 31.99 -44.18 17.79
CA ILE A 54 31.01 -43.72 16.77
C ILE A 54 30.22 -42.51 17.27
N TYR A 55 29.64 -42.58 18.48
CA TYR A 55 28.86 -41.46 19.01
C TYR A 55 29.70 -40.20 19.16
N LYS A 56 30.94 -40.31 19.67
CA LYS A 56 31.85 -39.17 19.80
C LYS A 56 32.17 -38.56 18.43
N ALA A 57 32.54 -39.38 17.47
CA ALA A 57 32.90 -38.96 16.15
C ALA A 57 31.74 -38.20 15.45
N LEU A 58 30.51 -38.75 15.53
CA LEU A 58 29.32 -38.12 14.99
C LEU A 58 28.91 -36.86 15.76
N ALA A 59 29.10 -36.82 17.09
CA ALA A 59 28.84 -35.65 17.91
C ALA A 59 29.80 -34.50 17.59
N ASP A 60 31.09 -34.79 17.39
CA ASP A 60 32.09 -33.82 16.97
C ASP A 60 31.82 -33.26 15.56
N GLU A 61 31.11 -34.05 14.71
CA GLU A 61 30.60 -33.60 13.42
C GLU A 61 29.29 -32.81 13.52
N GLY A 62 28.73 -32.68 14.69
CA GLY A 62 27.50 -31.92 14.90
C GLY A 62 26.23 -32.69 14.57
N VAL A 63 26.20 -34.00 14.60
CA VAL A 63 24.98 -34.79 14.45
C VAL A 63 24.17 -34.73 15.74
N THR A 64 23.03 -34.07 15.71
CA THR A 64 22.20 -33.72 16.88
C THR A 64 21.88 -34.93 17.77
N GLU A 65 21.54 -36.05 17.16
CA GLU A 65 21.22 -37.26 17.90
C GLU A 65 22.45 -37.86 18.58
N ALA A 66 23.61 -37.84 17.93
CA ALA A 66 24.87 -38.30 18.52
C ALA A 66 25.35 -37.36 19.64
N GLU A 67 25.22 -36.04 19.45
CA GLU A 67 25.48 -35.05 20.51
C GLU A 67 24.65 -35.35 21.76
N ARG A 68 23.35 -35.64 21.59
CA ARG A 68 22.45 -35.99 22.69
C ARG A 68 22.88 -37.26 23.40
N GLU A 69 23.06 -38.36 22.65
CA GLU A 69 23.39 -39.67 23.22
C GLU A 69 24.77 -39.63 23.91
N TYR A 70 25.75 -38.99 23.29
CA TYR A 70 27.08 -38.86 23.89
C TYR A 70 27.06 -37.99 25.15
N ALA A 71 26.30 -36.91 25.15
CA ALA A 71 26.10 -36.06 26.33
C ALA A 71 25.44 -36.82 27.49
N ILE A 72 24.45 -37.69 27.21
CA ILE A 72 23.82 -38.56 28.22
C ILE A 72 24.85 -39.52 28.86
N ILE A 73 25.70 -40.11 28.04
CA ILE A 73 26.75 -41.03 28.51
C ILE A 73 27.75 -40.30 29.41
N LEU A 74 28.17 -39.12 29.05
CA LEU A 74 29.07 -38.29 29.86
C LEU A 74 28.43 -37.83 31.17
N GLU A 75 27.13 -37.55 31.17
CA GLU A 75 26.39 -37.15 32.37
C GLU A 75 26.18 -38.32 33.32
N ASP A 76 25.84 -39.50 32.80
CA ASP A 76 25.55 -40.69 33.59
C ASP A 76 26.81 -41.23 34.30
N GLY A 77 27.97 -41.13 33.68
CA GLY A 77 29.25 -41.47 34.28
C GLY A 77 29.47 -42.97 34.48
N LYS A 78 28.64 -43.85 33.83
CA LYS A 78 28.74 -45.30 33.96
C LYS A 78 29.73 -45.96 33.00
N LEU A 79 29.83 -45.40 31.80
CA LEU A 79 30.67 -45.93 30.73
C LEU A 79 31.96 -45.14 30.54
N LEU A 80 31.90 -43.85 30.81
CA LEU A 80 33.01 -42.89 30.79
C LEU A 80 33.09 -42.17 32.14
N PRO A 81 34.24 -41.56 32.51
CA PRO A 81 34.28 -40.63 33.63
C PRO A 81 33.25 -39.56 33.47
N ARG A 82 32.58 -39.19 34.55
CA ARG A 82 31.54 -38.16 34.52
C ARG A 82 32.15 -36.78 34.24
N GLU A 83 31.81 -36.20 33.09
CA GLU A 83 32.28 -34.90 32.63
C GLU A 83 31.09 -33.97 32.37
N LEU A 84 30.62 -33.29 33.42
CA LEU A 84 29.41 -32.44 33.33
C LEU A 84 29.58 -31.24 32.39
N ASP A 85 30.75 -30.62 32.37
CA ASP A 85 31.00 -29.44 31.50
C ASP A 85 31.00 -29.84 30.03
N LEU A 86 31.58 -30.97 29.69
CA LEU A 86 31.59 -31.49 28.34
C LEU A 86 30.20 -31.98 27.93
N SER A 87 29.48 -32.65 28.82
CA SER A 87 28.09 -33.04 28.62
C SER A 87 27.18 -31.82 28.37
N MET A 88 27.35 -30.78 29.18
CA MET A 88 26.59 -29.52 29.02
C MET A 88 26.86 -28.85 27.67
N LYS A 89 28.12 -28.87 27.18
CA LYS A 89 28.46 -28.36 25.85
C LYS A 89 27.72 -29.09 24.73
N TYR A 90 27.71 -30.43 24.72
CA TYR A 90 27.03 -31.22 23.69
C TYR A 90 25.49 -31.07 23.79
N PHE A 91 24.92 -31.04 25.01
CA PHE A 91 23.49 -30.72 25.15
C PHE A 91 23.15 -29.36 24.62
N PHE A 92 24.00 -28.33 24.83
CA PHE A 92 23.79 -27.00 24.30
C PHE A 92 23.83 -26.96 22.78
N GLU A 93 24.78 -27.62 22.15
CA GLU A 93 24.86 -27.68 20.68
C GLU A 93 23.63 -28.41 20.08
N ALA A 94 23.20 -29.51 20.66
CA ALA A 94 21.99 -30.19 20.23
C ALA A 94 20.70 -29.36 20.49
N ALA A 95 20.63 -28.66 21.63
CA ALA A 95 19.51 -27.78 21.96
C ALA A 95 19.37 -26.63 20.98
N LYS A 96 20.47 -26.03 20.51
CA LYS A 96 20.48 -25.00 19.45
C LYS A 96 19.89 -25.50 18.13
N LYS A 97 19.88 -26.81 17.91
CA LYS A 97 19.28 -27.49 16.75
C LYS A 97 17.84 -27.95 17.01
N ASN A 98 17.22 -27.45 18.06
CA ASN A 98 15.84 -27.72 18.48
C ASN A 98 15.61 -29.15 18.99
N ASP A 99 16.63 -29.81 19.57
CA ASP A 99 16.43 -31.09 20.25
C ASP A 99 15.73 -30.89 21.60
N PRO A 100 14.50 -31.43 21.79
CA PRO A 100 13.69 -31.13 22.97
C PRO A 100 14.34 -31.64 24.27
N TYR A 101 14.90 -32.86 24.23
CA TYR A 101 15.48 -33.48 25.40
C TYR A 101 16.79 -32.80 25.81
N SER A 102 17.64 -32.49 24.85
CA SER A 102 18.90 -31.79 25.10
C SER A 102 18.66 -30.39 25.68
N ALA A 103 17.65 -29.65 25.19
CA ALA A 103 17.24 -28.38 25.76
C ALA A 103 16.82 -28.51 27.23
N TYR A 104 16.06 -29.56 27.58
CA TYR A 104 15.68 -29.86 28.95
C TYR A 104 16.90 -30.21 29.82
N ARG A 105 17.76 -31.12 29.36
CA ARG A 105 18.95 -31.51 30.12
C ARG A 105 19.91 -30.35 30.34
N TYR A 106 20.14 -29.54 29.29
CA TYR A 106 20.93 -28.31 29.40
C TYR A 106 20.35 -27.36 30.45
N SER A 107 19.04 -27.10 30.45
CA SER A 107 18.41 -26.23 31.45
C SER A 107 18.64 -26.73 32.87
N ARG A 108 18.57 -28.05 33.11
CA ARG A 108 18.80 -28.66 34.43
C ARG A 108 20.25 -28.56 34.90
N LEU A 109 21.20 -28.64 33.97
CA LEU A 109 22.62 -28.47 34.27
C LEU A 109 22.99 -27.00 34.48
N ALA A 110 22.51 -26.14 33.59
CA ALA A 110 22.70 -24.67 33.63
C ALA A 110 22.13 -24.05 34.93
N ALA A 111 20.99 -24.54 35.42
CA ALA A 111 20.41 -24.11 36.70
C ALA A 111 21.36 -24.29 37.89
N ARG A 112 22.26 -25.29 37.84
CA ARG A 112 23.26 -25.55 38.90
C ARG A 112 24.39 -24.55 38.90
N THR A 113 24.66 -23.90 37.75
CA THR A 113 25.70 -22.89 37.55
C THR A 113 25.16 -21.47 37.63
N SER A 114 23.88 -21.28 38.02
CA SER A 114 23.17 -20.00 38.05
C SER A 114 23.13 -19.27 36.70
N ASP A 115 23.11 -20.01 35.59
CA ASP A 115 22.98 -19.48 34.27
C ASP A 115 21.53 -18.96 34.07
N ARG A 116 21.42 -17.67 33.79
CA ARG A 116 20.13 -16.98 33.53
C ARG A 116 19.38 -17.52 32.31
N ALA A 117 20.05 -18.25 31.43
CA ALA A 117 19.42 -18.87 30.27
C ALA A 117 18.68 -20.18 30.62
N SER A 118 18.85 -20.74 31.85
CA SER A 118 18.21 -22.00 32.28
C SER A 118 16.69 -21.97 32.11
N ASP A 119 16.05 -20.87 32.50
CA ASP A 119 14.59 -20.69 32.47
C ASP A 119 14.06 -20.63 31.03
N PHE A 120 14.79 -19.95 30.15
CA PHE A 120 14.50 -19.96 28.71
C PHE A 120 14.51 -21.38 28.14
N TRP A 121 15.60 -22.13 28.39
CA TRP A 121 15.75 -23.47 27.84
C TRP A 121 14.73 -24.45 28.41
N LEU A 122 14.32 -24.29 29.67
CA LEU A 122 13.27 -25.08 30.31
C LEU A 122 11.91 -24.87 29.62
N ALA A 123 11.50 -23.61 29.49
CA ALA A 123 10.26 -23.24 28.82
C ALA A 123 10.27 -23.61 27.33
N TYR A 124 11.41 -23.41 26.66
CA TYR A 124 11.59 -23.73 25.25
C TYR A 124 11.50 -25.25 25.00
N SER A 125 12.16 -26.09 25.83
CA SER A 125 12.08 -27.53 25.68
C SER A 125 10.66 -28.09 25.86
N ALA A 126 9.88 -27.49 26.74
CA ALA A 126 8.47 -27.81 26.90
C ALA A 126 7.66 -27.48 25.63
N LEU A 127 7.91 -26.34 24.99
CA LEU A 127 7.26 -25.97 23.70
C LEU A 127 7.70 -26.89 22.55
N LEU A 128 8.93 -27.38 22.56
CA LEU A 128 9.41 -28.40 21.63
C LEU A 128 8.77 -29.78 21.85
N GLY A 129 8.00 -29.97 22.92
CA GLY A 129 7.28 -31.19 23.22
C GLY A 129 8.02 -32.18 24.15
N CYS A 130 9.05 -31.73 24.88
CA CYS A 130 9.71 -32.53 25.90
C CYS A 130 8.77 -32.74 27.10
N LYS A 131 8.25 -33.97 27.26
CA LYS A 131 7.31 -34.30 28.34
C LYS A 131 7.91 -34.09 29.73
N ASP A 132 9.20 -34.37 29.89
CA ASP A 132 9.92 -34.21 31.16
C ASP A 132 10.08 -32.76 31.59
N ALA A 133 9.95 -31.80 30.63
CA ALA A 133 10.05 -30.38 30.89
C ALA A 133 8.70 -29.73 31.28
N PHE A 134 7.57 -30.35 30.98
CA PHE A 134 6.25 -29.75 31.21
C PHE A 134 5.99 -29.35 32.67
N THR A 135 6.16 -30.33 33.60
CA THR A 135 5.91 -30.08 35.01
C THR A 135 6.94 -29.13 35.62
N PRO A 136 8.26 -29.28 35.38
CA PRO A 136 9.25 -28.33 35.87
C PRO A 136 9.05 -26.91 35.37
N ALA A 137 8.66 -26.74 34.10
CA ALA A 137 8.34 -25.41 33.55
C ALA A 137 7.10 -24.80 34.26
N ALA A 138 6.05 -25.59 34.48
CA ALA A 138 4.87 -25.17 35.20
C ALA A 138 5.17 -24.76 36.64
N GLU A 139 5.97 -25.54 37.36
CA GLU A 139 6.41 -25.27 38.72
C GLU A 139 7.23 -23.98 38.79
N HIS A 140 8.18 -23.77 37.90
CA HIS A 140 8.99 -22.57 37.82
C HIS A 140 8.10 -21.30 37.67
N TYR A 141 7.13 -21.32 36.75
CA TYR A 141 6.22 -20.18 36.59
C TYR A 141 5.27 -19.98 37.78
N SER A 142 4.85 -21.04 38.45
CA SER A 142 4.07 -20.95 39.69
C SER A 142 4.90 -20.35 40.83
N ASP A 143 6.18 -20.69 40.94
CA ASP A 143 7.09 -20.18 41.99
C ASP A 143 7.35 -18.67 41.84
N ILE A 144 7.39 -18.17 40.59
CA ILE A 144 7.51 -16.71 40.32
C ILE A 144 6.17 -15.98 40.33
N GLY A 145 5.05 -16.69 40.60
CA GLY A 145 3.69 -16.13 40.72
C GLY A 145 2.96 -15.90 39.39
N ASP A 146 3.51 -16.32 38.23
CA ASP A 146 2.79 -16.28 36.93
C ASP A 146 1.92 -17.53 36.79
N GLU A 147 0.82 -17.55 37.55
CA GLU A 147 -0.10 -18.68 37.62
C GLU A 147 -0.82 -18.96 36.29
N GLU A 148 -0.96 -17.96 35.43
CA GLU A 148 -1.56 -18.15 34.09
C GLU A 148 -0.62 -18.96 33.20
N THR A 149 0.65 -18.59 33.11
CA THR A 149 1.67 -19.31 32.36
C THR A 149 1.91 -20.71 32.95
N ALA A 150 1.94 -20.84 34.27
CA ALA A 150 2.02 -22.15 34.95
C ALA A 150 0.85 -23.06 34.55
N GLY A 151 -0.37 -22.53 34.50
CA GLY A 151 -1.57 -23.23 34.04
C GLY A 151 -1.45 -23.75 32.61
N TYR A 152 -0.85 -22.98 31.73
CA TYR A 152 -0.58 -23.40 30.35
C TYR A 152 0.35 -24.66 30.33
N TYR A 153 1.48 -24.63 31.01
CA TYR A 153 2.41 -25.75 31.04
C TYR A 153 1.86 -26.99 31.79
N TYR A 154 1.09 -26.79 32.87
CA TYR A 154 0.37 -27.90 33.52
C TYR A 154 -0.68 -28.51 32.58
N SER A 155 -1.33 -27.72 31.72
CA SER A 155 -2.27 -28.25 30.73
C SER A 155 -1.56 -29.11 29.68
N LEU A 156 -0.36 -28.73 29.21
CA LEU A 156 0.46 -29.53 28.32
C LEU A 156 0.87 -30.85 29.00
N ALA A 157 1.30 -30.81 30.26
CA ALA A 157 1.63 -31.99 31.05
C ALA A 157 0.44 -32.92 31.22
N ALA A 158 -0.74 -32.39 31.50
CA ALA A 158 -1.97 -33.16 31.64
C ALA A 158 -2.49 -33.75 30.30
N HIS A 159 -2.21 -33.10 29.17
CA HIS A 159 -2.45 -33.71 27.85
C HIS A 159 -1.42 -34.79 27.50
N GLY A 160 -0.24 -34.74 28.10
CA GLY A 160 0.76 -35.78 28.04
C GLY A 160 0.52 -36.96 28.98
N ASP A 161 -0.68 -37.03 29.61
CA ASP A 161 -1.14 -38.07 30.54
C ASP A 161 -0.31 -38.17 31.83
N LEU A 162 0.34 -37.08 32.27
CA LEU A 162 1.05 -37.05 33.55
C LEU A 162 0.06 -36.92 34.70
N THR A 163 -0.04 -37.97 35.53
CA THR A 163 -1.03 -38.11 36.61
C THR A 163 -1.05 -36.91 37.57
N ASP A 164 0.12 -36.47 38.03
CA ASP A 164 0.22 -35.36 38.97
C ASP A 164 -0.20 -34.03 38.33
N ALA A 165 0.09 -33.81 37.05
CA ALA A 165 -0.35 -32.64 36.29
C ALA A 165 -1.87 -32.66 36.09
N ILE A 166 -2.47 -33.82 35.80
CA ILE A 166 -3.93 -33.98 35.69
C ILE A 166 -4.60 -33.58 37.02
N VAL A 167 -4.08 -34.09 38.15
CA VAL A 167 -4.60 -33.72 39.48
C VAL A 167 -4.40 -32.25 39.77
N THR A 168 -3.27 -31.68 39.40
CA THR A 168 -2.98 -30.25 39.60
C THR A 168 -3.93 -29.39 38.80
N MET A 169 -4.18 -29.70 37.53
CA MET A 169 -5.17 -28.98 36.71
C MET A 169 -6.59 -29.10 37.29
N ALA A 170 -6.99 -30.27 37.75
CA ALA A 170 -8.27 -30.42 38.44
C ALA A 170 -8.38 -29.54 39.69
N LYS A 171 -7.31 -29.46 40.52
CA LYS A 171 -7.27 -28.56 41.68
C LYS A 171 -7.34 -27.10 41.29
N ARG A 172 -6.62 -26.70 40.24
CA ARG A 172 -6.60 -25.31 39.71
C ARG A 172 -7.97 -24.86 39.26
N PHE A 173 -8.67 -25.66 38.45
CA PHE A 173 -10.05 -25.37 38.05
C PHE A 173 -11.04 -25.40 39.24
N TYR A 174 -10.86 -26.28 40.20
CA TYR A 174 -11.70 -26.30 41.38
C TYR A 174 -11.54 -25.06 42.27
N SER A 175 -10.31 -24.55 42.42
CA SER A 175 -10.01 -23.39 43.26
C SER A 175 -9.96 -22.04 42.53
N GLY A 176 -9.84 -22.03 41.19
CA GLY A 176 -9.70 -20.83 40.38
C GLY A 176 -8.28 -20.23 40.42
N ILE A 177 -7.25 -21.06 40.54
CA ILE A 177 -5.83 -20.63 40.56
C ILE A 177 -5.31 -20.54 39.13
N GLY A 178 -5.01 -19.32 38.66
CA GLY A 178 -4.50 -19.06 37.29
C GLY A 178 -5.50 -19.37 36.18
N CYS A 179 -6.76 -19.63 36.50
CA CYS A 179 -7.83 -19.89 35.56
C CYS A 179 -9.19 -19.59 36.21
N GLU A 180 -10.24 -19.49 35.41
CA GLU A 180 -11.60 -19.35 35.90
C GLU A 180 -12.04 -20.60 36.65
N LYS A 181 -12.66 -20.44 37.82
CA LYS A 181 -13.16 -21.55 38.63
C LYS A 181 -14.26 -22.30 37.91
N SER A 182 -14.06 -23.62 37.72
CA SER A 182 -15.02 -24.48 37.04
C SER A 182 -14.97 -25.91 37.59
N GLU A 183 -16.01 -26.32 38.31
CA GLU A 183 -16.12 -27.72 38.79
C GLU A 183 -16.33 -28.74 37.65
N PRO A 184 -17.10 -28.42 36.56
CA PRO A 184 -17.19 -29.32 35.40
C PRO A 184 -15.85 -29.60 34.73
N TYR A 185 -14.98 -28.59 34.56
CA TYR A 185 -13.63 -28.77 34.00
C TYR A 185 -12.71 -29.52 34.94
N ALA A 186 -12.78 -29.25 36.24
CA ALA A 186 -12.07 -29.99 37.26
C ALA A 186 -12.46 -31.48 37.23
N LYS A 187 -13.75 -31.79 37.07
CA LYS A 187 -14.27 -33.14 36.92
C LYS A 187 -13.74 -33.84 35.67
N TRP A 188 -13.70 -33.13 34.54
CA TRP A 188 -13.19 -33.69 33.28
C TRP A 188 -11.72 -34.14 33.40
N TYR A 189 -10.88 -33.35 34.07
CA TYR A 189 -9.51 -33.77 34.35
C TYR A 189 -9.46 -35.01 35.28
N MET A 190 -10.27 -35.04 36.33
CA MET A 190 -10.29 -36.17 37.25
C MET A 190 -10.77 -37.46 36.57
N ASP A 191 -11.68 -37.37 35.61
CA ASP A 191 -12.21 -38.52 34.88
C ASP A 191 -11.23 -39.14 33.87
N LYS A 192 -10.13 -38.45 33.56
CA LYS A 192 -9.02 -39.01 32.80
C LYS A 192 -8.24 -40.08 33.60
N LEU A 193 -8.34 -40.05 34.92
CA LEU A 193 -7.65 -41.00 35.79
C LEU A 193 -8.52 -42.21 36.05
N THR A 194 -8.03 -43.41 35.71
CA THR A 194 -8.67 -44.71 36.02
C THR A 194 -8.81 -44.89 37.53
N LEU A 195 -7.79 -44.47 38.28
CA LEU A 195 -7.78 -44.47 39.74
C LEU A 195 -7.09 -43.19 40.23
N PRO A 196 -7.81 -42.31 40.94
CA PRO A 196 -7.21 -41.10 41.51
C PRO A 196 -6.14 -41.49 42.57
N PRO A 197 -4.96 -40.84 42.59
CA PRO A 197 -3.97 -41.04 43.64
C PRO A 197 -4.51 -40.59 45.00
N LEU A 198 -3.95 -41.14 46.10
CA LEU A 198 -4.42 -40.91 47.47
C LEU A 198 -4.65 -39.43 47.81
N HIS A 199 -3.74 -38.56 47.39
CA HIS A 199 -3.84 -37.12 47.64
C HIS A 199 -4.94 -36.39 46.84
N ALA A 200 -5.54 -37.04 45.84
CA ALA A 200 -6.62 -36.53 45.01
C ALA A 200 -8.00 -37.10 45.37
N LEU A 201 -8.09 -38.14 46.23
CA LEU A 201 -9.34 -38.83 46.58
C LEU A 201 -10.39 -37.86 47.15
N LYS A 202 -9.98 -36.91 47.99
CA LYS A 202 -10.87 -35.92 48.56
C LYS A 202 -11.52 -35.00 47.49
N LEU A 203 -10.76 -34.62 46.45
CA LEU A 203 -11.25 -33.83 45.32
C LEU A 203 -12.16 -34.69 44.44
N ALA A 204 -11.77 -35.94 44.12
CA ALA A 204 -12.58 -36.87 43.34
C ALA A 204 -13.95 -37.11 44.00
N TYR A 205 -13.98 -37.27 45.33
CA TYR A 205 -15.23 -37.40 46.09
C TYR A 205 -16.12 -36.18 46.02
N LYS A 206 -15.54 -34.97 46.12
CA LYS A 206 -16.29 -33.70 45.97
C LYS A 206 -16.91 -33.53 44.59
N LEU A 207 -16.21 -33.97 43.56
CA LEU A 207 -16.65 -33.84 42.15
C LEU A 207 -17.52 -35.01 41.66
N ARG A 208 -17.83 -36.01 42.48
CA ARG A 208 -18.54 -37.25 42.07
C ARG A 208 -19.90 -37.02 41.43
N SER A 209 -20.62 -35.97 41.85
CA SER A 209 -21.96 -35.60 41.33
C SER A 209 -21.93 -34.54 40.27
N VAL A 210 -20.78 -33.97 39.93
CA VAL A 210 -20.60 -32.94 38.92
C VAL A 210 -20.55 -33.61 37.55
N LYS A 211 -21.28 -33.02 36.56
CA LYS A 211 -21.19 -33.44 35.16
C LYS A 211 -19.89 -32.89 34.59
N ALA A 212 -19.08 -33.79 34.02
CA ALA A 212 -17.83 -33.42 33.40
C ALA A 212 -18.07 -32.63 32.11
N GLU A 213 -17.29 -31.59 31.88
CA GLU A 213 -17.26 -30.76 30.67
C GLU A 213 -15.79 -30.56 30.27
N MET A 214 -15.52 -30.66 28.97
CA MET A 214 -14.17 -30.44 28.44
C MET A 214 -13.80 -28.98 28.62
N PRO A 215 -12.65 -28.64 29.24
CA PRO A 215 -12.20 -27.27 29.31
C PRO A 215 -11.88 -26.73 27.92
N PRO A 216 -12.05 -25.44 27.70
CA PRO A 216 -11.59 -24.80 26.48
C PRO A 216 -10.06 -24.98 26.36
N GLU A 217 -9.56 -24.98 25.13
CA GLU A 217 -8.12 -24.93 24.91
C GLU A 217 -7.50 -23.73 25.64
N PRO A 218 -6.25 -23.83 26.10
CA PRO A 218 -5.56 -22.73 26.77
C PRO A 218 -5.70 -21.45 25.94
N ARG A 219 -6.07 -20.33 26.56
CA ARG A 219 -6.37 -19.09 25.85
C ARG A 219 -5.22 -18.73 24.91
N PHE A 220 -5.56 -18.44 23.67
CA PHE A 220 -4.66 -17.96 22.63
C PHE A 220 -3.74 -16.81 23.12
N THR A 221 -4.27 -15.90 23.93
CA THR A 221 -3.56 -14.77 24.52
C THR A 221 -2.37 -15.21 25.38
N THR A 222 -2.52 -16.28 26.18
CA THR A 222 -1.45 -16.78 27.07
C THR A 222 -0.31 -17.39 26.27
N LYS A 223 -0.63 -18.24 25.30
CA LYS A 223 0.36 -18.86 24.41
C LYS A 223 1.13 -17.82 23.62
N SER A 224 0.45 -16.83 23.04
CA SER A 224 1.09 -15.73 22.32
C SER A 224 1.98 -14.88 23.21
N LYS A 225 1.58 -14.63 24.46
CA LYS A 225 2.40 -13.90 25.46
C LYS A 225 3.70 -14.66 25.74
N ILE A 226 3.62 -15.98 25.97
CA ILE A 226 4.78 -16.84 26.21
C ILE A 226 5.72 -16.85 25.01
N LEU A 227 5.18 -17.05 23.79
CA LEU A 227 5.97 -17.08 22.57
C LEU A 227 6.70 -15.77 22.32
N ARG A 228 6.04 -14.62 22.50
CA ARG A 228 6.66 -13.29 22.37
C ARG A 228 7.78 -13.05 23.39
N ALA A 229 7.61 -13.52 24.63
CA ALA A 229 8.65 -13.43 25.65
C ALA A 229 9.88 -14.27 25.26
N LEU A 230 9.67 -15.52 24.87
CA LEU A 230 10.74 -16.42 24.44
C LEU A 230 11.43 -15.99 23.15
N ILE A 231 10.73 -15.35 22.21
CA ILE A 231 11.34 -14.76 21.00
C ILE A 231 12.32 -13.64 21.40
N ARG A 232 11.96 -12.77 22.34
CA ARG A 232 12.87 -11.72 22.85
C ARG A 232 14.10 -12.32 23.50
N ASP A 233 13.93 -13.38 24.29
CA ASP A 233 15.04 -14.06 24.96
C ASP A 233 15.92 -14.80 23.95
N ALA A 234 15.35 -15.48 22.95
CA ALA A 234 16.10 -16.12 21.88
C ALA A 234 16.95 -15.10 21.09
N LYS A 235 16.42 -13.91 20.80
CA LYS A 235 17.17 -12.81 20.19
C LYS A 235 18.29 -12.31 21.12
N LYS A 236 18.00 -12.12 22.42
CA LYS A 236 18.98 -11.70 23.42
C LYS A 236 20.14 -12.67 23.57
N TYR A 237 19.88 -13.97 23.50
CA TYR A 237 20.89 -15.02 23.63
C TYR A 237 21.52 -15.43 22.28
N SER A 238 21.18 -14.74 21.18
CA SER A 238 21.67 -15.03 19.82
C SER A 238 21.44 -16.49 19.40
N LEU A 239 20.21 -16.95 19.55
CA LEU A 239 19.77 -18.32 19.23
C LEU A 239 18.91 -18.34 17.96
N PRO A 240 19.50 -18.33 16.74
CA PRO A 240 18.78 -18.16 15.48
C PRO A 240 17.73 -19.26 15.23
N SER A 241 18.07 -20.51 15.44
CA SER A 241 17.13 -21.64 15.21
C SER A 241 15.93 -21.60 16.15
N ALA A 242 16.15 -21.24 17.42
CA ALA A 242 15.06 -21.08 18.39
C ALA A 242 14.20 -19.87 18.06
N HIS A 243 14.82 -18.75 17.65
CA HIS A 243 14.11 -17.56 17.21
C HIS A 243 13.18 -17.87 16.03
N LEU A 244 13.70 -18.52 15.00
CA LEU A 244 12.91 -18.91 13.82
C LEU A 244 11.76 -19.84 14.18
N PHE A 245 12.03 -20.92 14.94
CA PHE A 245 11.01 -21.88 15.37
C PHE A 245 9.87 -21.22 16.17
N LEU A 246 10.22 -20.34 17.12
CA LEU A 246 9.24 -19.64 17.93
C LEU A 246 8.42 -18.63 17.10
N ALA A 247 9.05 -17.97 16.13
CA ALA A 247 8.36 -17.07 15.21
C ALA A 247 7.38 -17.84 14.30
N GLU A 248 7.79 -19.02 13.79
CA GLU A 248 6.90 -19.90 13.02
C GLU A 248 5.71 -20.41 13.85
N LEU A 249 5.95 -20.78 15.11
CA LEU A 249 4.86 -21.16 16.01
C LEU A 249 3.88 -20.01 16.25
N LEU A 250 4.39 -18.81 16.49
CA LEU A 250 3.56 -17.62 16.71
C LEU A 250 2.78 -17.25 15.43
N ALA A 251 3.39 -17.37 14.27
CA ALA A 251 2.75 -17.09 12.98
C ALA A 251 1.62 -18.11 12.68
N LYS A 252 1.75 -19.38 13.07
CA LYS A 252 0.67 -20.40 12.97
C LYS A 252 -0.58 -20.02 13.75
N GLU A 253 -0.43 -19.25 14.80
CA GLU A 253 -1.57 -18.70 15.56
C GLU A 253 -2.34 -17.62 14.77
N GLY A 254 -1.80 -17.13 13.66
CA GLY A 254 -2.49 -16.26 12.70
C GLY A 254 -2.56 -14.79 13.10
N SER A 255 -1.75 -14.32 14.04
CA SER A 255 -1.61 -12.89 14.36
C SER A 255 -0.93 -12.14 13.21
N ALA A 256 -1.45 -10.97 12.83
CA ALA A 256 -0.86 -10.11 11.80
C ALA A 256 0.60 -9.74 12.11
N ASP A 257 0.86 -9.33 13.35
CA ASP A 257 2.21 -8.96 13.83
C ASP A 257 3.20 -10.14 13.76
N ALA A 258 2.71 -11.36 14.05
CA ALA A 258 3.56 -12.54 14.02
C ALA A 258 3.92 -12.94 12.58
N LEU A 259 2.96 -12.85 11.67
CA LEU A 259 3.17 -13.08 10.25
C LEU A 259 4.14 -12.05 9.67
N TYR A 260 3.98 -10.77 10.04
CA TYR A 260 4.91 -9.71 9.67
C TYR A 260 6.32 -10.01 10.16
N SER A 261 6.47 -10.32 11.46
CA SER A 261 7.78 -10.62 12.07
C SER A 261 8.48 -11.79 11.40
N LEU A 262 7.73 -12.87 11.09
CA LEU A 262 8.27 -14.02 10.37
C LEU A 262 8.63 -13.67 8.92
N GLY A 263 7.83 -12.86 8.26
CA GLY A 263 8.11 -12.34 6.92
C GLY A 263 9.42 -11.55 6.87
N VAL A 264 9.69 -10.71 7.86
CA VAL A 264 10.96 -9.97 8.00
C VAL A 264 12.14 -10.92 8.16
N LEU A 265 12.03 -11.96 9.00
CA LEU A 265 13.11 -12.95 9.18
C LEU A 265 13.44 -13.66 7.86
N TYR A 266 12.43 -13.99 7.05
CA TYR A 266 12.64 -14.62 5.75
C TYR A 266 13.18 -13.65 4.69
N ALA A 267 12.85 -12.36 4.79
CA ALA A 267 13.31 -11.32 3.86
C ALA A 267 14.75 -10.89 4.12
N GLU A 268 15.15 -10.77 5.37
CA GLU A 268 16.48 -10.26 5.77
C GLU A 268 17.56 -11.35 5.71
N GLY A 269 17.20 -12.61 5.97
CA GLY A 269 18.12 -13.74 5.95
C GLY A 269 19.11 -13.77 7.12
N GLU A 270 18.84 -13.03 8.20
CA GLU A 270 19.74 -13.00 9.38
C GLU A 270 19.77 -14.32 10.15
N VAL A 271 18.66 -15.04 10.12
CA VAL A 271 18.41 -16.25 10.95
C VAL A 271 18.32 -17.51 10.09
N CYS A 272 17.93 -17.38 8.85
CA CYS A 272 17.79 -18.45 7.86
C CYS A 272 18.18 -17.94 6.48
N GLU A 273 18.25 -18.81 5.48
CA GLU A 273 18.39 -18.38 4.08
C GLU A 273 17.22 -17.51 3.64
N VAL A 274 17.50 -16.51 2.80
CA VAL A 274 16.49 -15.60 2.25
C VAL A 274 15.44 -16.40 1.47
N ARG A 275 14.18 -16.26 1.87
CA ARG A 275 13.01 -16.89 1.23
C ARG A 275 12.05 -15.83 0.72
N ALA A 276 12.40 -15.21 -0.40
CA ALA A 276 11.67 -14.05 -0.93
C ALA A 276 10.17 -14.31 -1.19
N GLU A 277 9.84 -15.47 -1.81
CA GLU A 277 8.43 -15.80 -2.09
C GLU A 277 7.61 -16.05 -0.82
N ASP A 278 8.19 -16.77 0.14
CA ASP A 278 7.51 -17.04 1.42
C ASP A 278 7.33 -15.76 2.23
N ALA A 279 8.34 -14.87 2.23
CA ALA A 279 8.26 -13.57 2.90
C ALA A 279 7.12 -12.71 2.32
N ILE A 280 7.03 -12.60 1.00
CA ILE A 280 5.98 -11.83 0.32
C ILE A 280 4.59 -12.40 0.66
N ARG A 281 4.41 -13.72 0.61
CA ARG A 281 3.13 -14.36 0.99
C ARG A 281 2.74 -14.07 2.44
N LEU A 282 3.70 -14.11 3.35
CA LEU A 282 3.46 -13.79 4.76
C LEU A 282 3.05 -12.34 4.96
N PHE A 283 3.70 -11.40 4.26
CA PHE A 283 3.32 -9.98 4.30
C PHE A 283 1.94 -9.74 3.69
N GLU A 284 1.60 -10.41 2.58
CA GLU A 284 0.26 -10.32 1.97
C GLU A 284 -0.82 -10.82 2.92
N VAL A 285 -0.62 -11.98 3.56
CA VAL A 285 -1.57 -12.51 4.55
C VAL A 285 -1.65 -11.61 5.80
N ALA A 286 -0.53 -11.04 6.25
CA ALA A 286 -0.52 -10.12 7.38
C ALA A 286 -1.27 -8.81 7.04
N MET A 287 -1.09 -8.29 5.84
CA MET A 287 -1.81 -7.11 5.31
C MET A 287 -3.33 -7.37 5.23
N GLU A 288 -3.77 -8.54 4.73
CA GLU A 288 -5.18 -8.93 4.71
C GLU A 288 -5.80 -8.99 6.12
N LYS A 289 -4.97 -9.27 7.14
CA LYS A 289 -5.35 -9.25 8.56
C LYS A 289 -5.23 -7.87 9.22
N GLY A 290 -4.91 -6.84 8.43
CA GLY A 290 -4.89 -5.44 8.88
C GLY A 290 -3.51 -4.92 9.33
N SER A 291 -2.40 -5.60 9.00
CA SER A 291 -1.06 -5.05 9.27
C SER A 291 -0.69 -3.99 8.24
N SER A 292 -0.68 -2.74 8.67
CA SER A 292 -0.22 -1.59 7.87
C SER A 292 1.29 -1.66 7.60
N GLU A 293 2.06 -2.12 8.57
CA GLU A 293 3.51 -2.31 8.45
C GLU A 293 3.86 -3.32 7.36
N SER A 294 3.07 -4.40 7.22
CA SER A 294 3.28 -5.39 6.16
C SER A 294 3.03 -4.81 4.78
N ALA A 295 1.99 -4.00 4.63
CA ALA A 295 1.68 -3.30 3.38
C ALA A 295 2.81 -2.33 3.01
N LYS A 296 3.29 -1.54 3.96
CA LYS A 296 4.43 -0.63 3.75
C LYS A 296 5.70 -1.38 3.37
N TYR A 297 6.02 -2.48 4.08
CA TYR A 297 7.21 -3.27 3.80
C TYR A 297 7.16 -3.91 2.40
N LEU A 298 5.98 -4.34 1.93
CA LEU A 298 5.79 -4.77 0.54
C LEU A 298 6.08 -3.64 -0.45
N GLY A 299 5.62 -2.42 -0.19
CA GLY A 299 5.96 -1.24 -0.97
C GLY A 299 7.47 -1.03 -1.06
N ASP A 300 8.18 -1.13 0.07
CA ASP A 300 9.64 -1.00 0.15
C ASP A 300 10.35 -2.11 -0.65
N ILE A 301 9.89 -3.37 -0.58
CA ILE A 301 10.45 -4.49 -1.35
C ILE A 301 10.40 -4.20 -2.86
N TYR A 302 9.26 -3.74 -3.38
CA TYR A 302 9.10 -3.45 -4.80
C TYR A 302 9.78 -2.14 -5.24
N THR A 303 10.00 -1.20 -4.33
CA THR A 303 10.74 0.05 -4.58
C THR A 303 12.25 -0.20 -4.64
N VAL A 304 12.79 -0.93 -3.66
CA VAL A 304 14.23 -1.22 -3.57
C VAL A 304 14.66 -2.26 -4.60
N GLY A 305 13.84 -3.29 -4.83
CA GLY A 305 14.13 -4.35 -5.79
C GLY A 305 15.20 -5.35 -5.32
N LYS A 306 15.39 -5.52 -3.99
CA LYS A 306 16.39 -6.44 -3.43
C LYS A 306 15.94 -7.89 -3.46
N LEU A 307 14.67 -8.15 -3.14
CA LEU A 307 14.09 -9.51 -3.08
C LEU A 307 13.41 -9.90 -4.39
N VAL A 308 12.80 -8.94 -5.07
CA VAL A 308 12.08 -9.11 -6.35
C VAL A 308 12.43 -7.94 -7.26
N PRO A 309 12.24 -8.07 -8.59
CA PRO A 309 12.43 -6.95 -9.51
C PRO A 309 11.59 -5.74 -9.13
N LYS A 310 12.16 -4.54 -9.30
CA LYS A 310 11.44 -3.28 -9.05
C LYS A 310 10.14 -3.20 -9.84
N ASN A 311 9.08 -2.79 -9.18
CA ASN A 311 7.78 -2.55 -9.81
C ASN A 311 7.05 -1.41 -9.09
N ILE A 312 7.03 -0.25 -9.72
CA ILE A 312 6.51 0.98 -9.12
C ILE A 312 5.01 0.97 -8.94
N GLU A 313 4.26 0.42 -9.91
CA GLU A 313 2.80 0.32 -9.82
C GLU A 313 2.39 -0.52 -8.61
N LYS A 314 3.08 -1.66 -8.40
CA LYS A 314 2.85 -2.49 -7.21
C LYS A 314 3.27 -1.77 -5.93
N ALA A 315 4.43 -1.08 -5.95
CA ALA A 315 4.90 -0.35 -4.78
C ALA A 315 3.90 0.71 -4.34
N LEU A 316 3.41 1.54 -5.27
CA LEU A 316 2.39 2.57 -5.00
C LEU A 316 1.10 1.93 -4.48
N GLY A 317 0.60 0.86 -5.10
CA GLY A 317 -0.60 0.17 -4.63
C GLY A 317 -0.46 -0.40 -3.21
N TYR A 318 0.72 -0.88 -2.83
CA TYR A 318 0.97 -1.32 -1.45
C TYR A 318 1.11 -0.15 -0.47
N TYR A 319 1.71 0.99 -0.87
CA TYR A 319 1.73 2.19 -0.03
C TYR A 319 0.34 2.80 0.15
N GLU A 320 -0.50 2.84 -0.91
CA GLU A 320 -1.90 3.23 -0.79
C GLU A 320 -2.64 2.33 0.20
N ARG A 321 -2.41 1.02 0.11
CA ARG A 321 -3.02 0.08 1.04
C ARG A 321 -2.52 0.26 2.47
N ALA A 322 -1.23 0.58 2.67
CA ALA A 322 -0.67 0.91 3.99
C ALA A 322 -1.32 2.17 4.57
N ALA A 323 -1.52 3.19 3.75
CA ALA A 323 -2.22 4.42 4.12
C ALA A 323 -3.68 4.16 4.53
N ASP A 324 -4.43 3.35 3.75
CA ASP A 324 -5.80 2.93 4.08
C ASP A 324 -5.89 2.18 5.42
N LEU A 325 -4.82 1.46 5.79
CA LEU A 325 -4.72 0.75 7.06
C LEU A 325 -4.23 1.65 8.22
N GLY A 326 -4.03 2.95 7.97
CA GLY A 326 -3.65 3.94 8.98
C GLY A 326 -2.15 4.18 9.13
N GLU A 327 -1.32 3.74 8.18
CA GLU A 327 0.13 4.02 8.16
C GLU A 327 0.39 5.39 7.53
N GLY A 328 0.36 6.46 8.33
CA GLY A 328 0.53 7.84 7.85
C GLY A 328 1.85 8.07 7.10
N SER A 329 2.93 7.39 7.49
CA SER A 329 4.23 7.48 6.82
C SER A 329 4.23 6.99 5.36
N ALA A 330 3.21 6.24 4.94
CA ALA A 330 3.06 5.82 3.54
C ALA A 330 2.74 7.00 2.62
N TYR A 331 1.94 7.97 3.08
CA TYR A 331 1.70 9.21 2.33
C TYR A 331 2.98 10.03 2.17
N GLU A 332 3.82 10.10 3.21
CA GLU A 332 5.10 10.79 3.13
C GLU A 332 5.99 10.17 2.04
N ILE A 333 6.13 8.85 2.04
CA ILE A 333 6.95 8.13 1.05
C ILE A 333 6.43 8.36 -0.36
N MET A 334 5.11 8.24 -0.59
CA MET A 334 4.51 8.49 -1.90
C MET A 334 4.71 9.94 -2.34
N GLY A 335 4.50 10.91 -1.45
CA GLY A 335 4.74 12.32 -1.71
C GLY A 335 6.20 12.60 -2.10
N ASP A 336 7.15 12.05 -1.36
CA ASP A 336 8.59 12.16 -1.65
C ASP A 336 8.94 11.54 -3.02
N MET A 337 8.33 10.42 -3.40
CA MET A 337 8.54 9.81 -4.72
C MET A 337 8.16 10.75 -5.86
N PHE A 338 7.01 11.43 -5.78
CA PHE A 338 6.55 12.37 -6.81
C PHE A 338 7.27 13.72 -6.73
N TYR A 339 7.68 14.16 -5.54
CA TYR A 339 8.44 15.39 -5.34
C TYR A 339 9.86 15.31 -5.92
N GLU A 340 10.55 14.20 -5.65
CA GLU A 340 11.94 14.00 -6.07
C GLU A 340 12.08 13.33 -7.43
N GLY A 341 11.01 12.78 -7.99
CA GLY A 341 11.05 12.00 -9.21
C GLY A 341 11.71 10.64 -9.02
N ARG A 342 11.61 10.05 -7.83
CA ARG A 342 12.17 8.72 -7.55
C ARG A 342 11.30 7.66 -8.21
N LEU A 343 11.77 7.09 -9.32
CA LEU A 343 11.11 6.01 -10.05
C LEU A 343 9.80 6.41 -10.75
N VAL A 344 9.32 7.63 -10.57
CA VAL A 344 8.17 8.26 -11.22
C VAL A 344 8.57 9.63 -11.76
N ASP A 345 7.81 10.17 -12.71
CA ASP A 345 8.06 11.54 -13.17
C ASP A 345 7.75 12.55 -12.06
N ILE A 346 8.56 13.61 -11.98
CA ILE A 346 8.35 14.68 -11.00
C ILE A 346 6.98 15.32 -11.22
N ASN A 347 6.18 15.33 -10.16
CA ASN A 347 4.88 15.98 -10.14
C ASN A 347 4.64 16.62 -8.77
N ILE A 348 5.11 17.86 -8.62
CA ILE A 348 5.07 18.57 -7.33
C ILE A 348 3.63 18.87 -6.92
N ALA A 349 2.75 19.18 -7.86
CA ALA A 349 1.34 19.42 -7.55
C ALA A 349 0.68 18.19 -6.94
N TYR A 350 0.92 17.00 -7.52
CA TYR A 350 0.41 15.73 -6.99
C TYR A 350 1.08 15.34 -5.67
N ALA A 351 2.38 15.64 -5.50
CA ALA A 351 3.06 15.44 -4.22
C ALA A 351 2.42 16.26 -3.09
N ILE A 352 2.03 17.52 -3.37
CA ILE A 352 1.32 18.37 -2.41
C ILE A 352 -0.02 17.74 -2.02
N GLU A 353 -0.81 17.24 -2.98
CA GLU A 353 -2.09 16.57 -2.71
C GLU A 353 -1.92 15.35 -1.80
N ILE A 354 -0.88 14.54 -2.05
CA ILE A 354 -0.56 13.38 -1.22
C ILE A 354 -0.15 13.79 0.21
N TYR A 355 0.70 14.81 0.35
CA TYR A 355 1.06 15.33 1.66
C TYR A 355 -0.15 15.92 2.41
N GLU A 356 -1.07 16.59 1.70
CA GLU A 356 -2.32 17.07 2.30
C GLU A 356 -3.20 15.93 2.81
N LEU A 357 -3.26 14.80 2.08
CA LEU A 357 -3.97 13.60 2.53
C LEU A 357 -3.33 13.06 3.81
N GLY A 358 -2.01 12.87 3.84
CA GLY A 358 -1.30 12.43 5.04
C GLY A 358 -1.47 13.37 6.23
N ALA A 359 -1.49 14.69 5.96
CA ALA A 359 -1.73 15.69 7.01
C ALA A 359 -3.15 15.62 7.60
N ARG A 360 -4.16 15.27 6.80
CA ARG A 360 -5.55 15.04 7.26
C ARG A 360 -5.67 13.80 8.14
N GLU A 361 -4.92 12.75 7.81
CA GLU A 361 -4.81 11.52 8.62
C GLU A 361 -3.94 11.71 9.89
N GLY A 362 -3.39 12.92 10.08
CA GLY A 362 -2.68 13.30 11.31
C GLY A 362 -1.15 13.20 11.25
N ASP A 363 -0.57 12.89 10.10
CA ASP A 363 0.88 12.85 9.92
C ASP A 363 1.48 14.25 9.99
N ALA A 364 2.41 14.47 10.94
CA ALA A 364 3.02 15.76 11.20
C ALA A 364 4.05 16.13 10.13
N SER A 365 4.79 15.16 9.60
CA SER A 365 5.80 15.36 8.55
C SER A 365 5.14 15.77 7.24
N CYS A 366 4.07 15.08 6.86
CA CYS A 366 3.26 15.45 5.70
C CYS A 366 2.70 16.87 5.81
N ARG A 367 2.21 17.25 6.99
CA ARG A 367 1.71 18.61 7.25
C ARG A 367 2.78 19.67 7.08
N GLU A 368 3.98 19.44 7.62
CA GLU A 368 5.10 20.37 7.49
C GLU A 368 5.55 20.51 6.02
N LYS A 369 5.70 19.39 5.31
CA LYS A 369 6.08 19.37 3.89
C LYS A 369 5.03 20.05 3.01
N ALA A 370 3.75 19.76 3.21
CA ALA A 370 2.67 20.43 2.49
C ALA A 370 2.70 21.93 2.73
N GLN A 371 2.80 22.37 3.98
CA GLN A 371 2.83 23.82 4.32
C GLN A 371 4.03 24.51 3.68
N LYS A 372 5.20 23.91 3.76
CA LYS A 372 6.41 24.46 3.12
C LYS A 372 6.23 24.68 1.62
N LEU A 373 5.67 23.69 0.91
CA LEU A 373 5.44 23.79 -0.52
C LEU A 373 4.32 24.79 -0.87
N HIS A 374 3.31 24.91 0.00
CA HIS A 374 2.29 25.97 -0.14
C HIS A 374 2.90 27.36 0.00
N ASP A 375 3.73 27.57 1.00
CA ASP A 375 4.40 28.87 1.23
C ASP A 375 5.36 29.19 0.08
N GLU A 376 6.06 28.21 -0.45
CA GLU A 376 6.99 28.37 -1.57
C GLU A 376 6.25 28.75 -2.86
N ARG A 377 5.18 28.04 -3.24
CA ARG A 377 4.41 28.35 -4.46
C ARG A 377 3.71 29.72 -4.40
N GLU A 378 3.21 30.09 -3.21
CA GLU A 378 2.64 31.42 -2.98
C GLU A 378 3.70 32.50 -2.96
N GLY A 379 4.87 32.23 -2.39
CA GLY A 379 6.03 33.12 -2.40
C GLY A 379 6.49 33.45 -3.81
N LEU A 380 6.65 32.43 -4.65
CA LEU A 380 7.00 32.59 -6.07
C LEU A 380 5.97 33.41 -6.84
N TYR A 381 4.68 33.22 -6.59
CA TYR A 381 3.64 34.03 -7.21
C TYR A 381 3.74 35.50 -6.79
N LYS A 382 3.93 35.81 -5.51
CA LYS A 382 4.09 37.19 -5.00
C LYS A 382 5.35 37.86 -5.56
N GLU A 383 6.45 37.11 -5.64
CA GLU A 383 7.70 37.55 -6.25
C GLU A 383 7.47 37.93 -7.72
N ALA A 384 6.88 37.02 -8.51
CA ALA A 384 6.52 37.26 -9.90
C ALA A 384 5.69 38.52 -10.08
N SER A 385 4.64 38.68 -9.26
CA SER A 385 3.77 39.85 -9.31
C SER A 385 4.49 41.18 -9.01
N SER A 386 5.47 41.13 -8.09
CA SER A 386 6.26 42.32 -7.70
C SER A 386 7.26 42.74 -8.77
N CYS A 387 7.90 41.76 -9.45
CA CYS A 387 8.97 42.01 -10.41
C CYS A 387 8.53 42.05 -11.89
N GLU A 388 7.25 41.81 -12.20
CA GLU A 388 6.75 41.70 -13.58
C GLU A 388 7.13 42.89 -14.49
N LYS A 389 7.12 44.08 -13.95
CA LYS A 389 7.45 45.32 -14.73
C LYS A 389 8.95 45.54 -14.87
N THR A 390 9.74 45.11 -13.91
CA THR A 390 11.19 45.36 -13.83
C THR A 390 12.01 44.23 -14.42
N ALA A 391 11.55 42.99 -14.25
CA ALA A 391 12.20 41.75 -14.70
C ALA A 391 11.16 40.75 -15.24
N PRO A 392 10.56 41.01 -16.42
CA PRO A 392 9.44 40.22 -16.93
C PRO A 392 9.80 38.76 -17.23
N GLU A 393 11.06 38.49 -17.63
CA GLU A 393 11.51 37.12 -17.87
C GLU A 393 11.54 36.30 -16.57
N HIS A 394 12.09 36.87 -15.49
CA HIS A 394 12.09 36.26 -14.17
C HIS A 394 10.67 36.06 -13.62
N ALA A 395 9.78 37.06 -13.81
CA ALA A 395 8.37 36.91 -13.40
C ALA A 395 7.68 35.75 -14.13
N PHE A 396 7.94 35.61 -15.43
CA PHE A 396 7.41 34.50 -16.22
C PHE A 396 7.88 33.14 -15.69
N GLU A 397 9.15 32.98 -15.35
CA GLU A 397 9.72 31.77 -14.76
C GLU A 397 9.07 31.45 -13.40
N CYS A 398 8.95 32.45 -12.52
CA CYS A 398 8.31 32.29 -11.21
C CYS A 398 6.82 31.92 -11.32
N TYR A 399 6.06 32.55 -12.22
CA TYR A 399 4.69 32.13 -12.49
C TYR A 399 4.62 30.71 -13.03
N GLY A 400 5.56 30.33 -13.90
CA GLY A 400 5.65 28.99 -14.47
C GLY A 400 5.87 27.92 -13.40
N ILE A 401 6.83 28.13 -12.49
CA ILE A 401 7.12 27.21 -11.38
C ILE A 401 5.93 27.15 -10.42
N SER A 402 5.39 28.29 -10.00
CA SER A 402 4.22 28.35 -9.11
C SER A 402 3.00 27.63 -9.70
N ALA A 403 2.76 27.79 -11.01
CA ALA A 403 1.70 27.08 -11.73
C ALA A 403 1.96 25.58 -11.82
N ALA A 404 3.20 25.14 -12.06
CA ALA A 404 3.59 23.72 -12.07
C ALA A 404 3.44 23.07 -10.68
N MET A 405 3.56 23.86 -9.61
CA MET A 405 3.26 23.44 -8.24
C MET A 405 1.74 23.47 -7.91
N GLY A 406 0.87 23.68 -8.90
CA GLY A 406 -0.58 23.66 -8.74
C GLY A 406 -1.18 24.91 -8.09
N TYR A 407 -0.50 26.07 -8.10
CA TYR A 407 -1.06 27.31 -7.57
C TYR A 407 -2.00 27.96 -8.58
N LEU A 408 -3.31 27.86 -8.35
CA LEU A 408 -4.35 28.29 -9.29
C LEU A 408 -4.22 29.74 -9.77
N PRO A 409 -3.94 30.76 -8.90
CA PRO A 409 -3.77 32.13 -9.38
C PRO A 409 -2.62 32.26 -10.39
N ALA A 410 -1.56 31.45 -10.28
CA ALA A 410 -0.43 31.49 -11.20
C ALA A 410 -0.81 31.01 -12.63
N HIS A 411 -1.75 30.06 -12.76
CA HIS A 411 -2.21 29.55 -14.07
C HIS A 411 -2.76 30.69 -14.96
N LYS A 412 -3.61 31.53 -14.40
CA LYS A 412 -4.20 32.67 -15.11
C LYS A 412 -3.15 33.71 -15.51
N GLU A 413 -2.23 34.06 -14.59
CA GLU A 413 -1.18 35.04 -14.88
C GLU A 413 -0.17 34.47 -15.89
N LEU A 414 0.18 33.20 -15.82
CA LEU A 414 1.01 32.56 -16.84
C LEU A 414 0.34 32.54 -18.21
N ALA A 415 -0.98 32.30 -18.26
CA ALA A 415 -1.76 32.41 -19.50
C ALA A 415 -1.69 33.83 -20.07
N ARG A 416 -1.80 34.85 -19.21
CA ARG A 416 -1.68 36.27 -19.59
C ARG A 416 -0.28 36.61 -20.11
N CYS A 417 0.76 36.03 -19.49
CA CYS A 417 2.13 36.21 -19.98
C CYS A 417 2.29 35.63 -21.40
N PHE A 418 1.77 34.44 -21.66
CA PHE A 418 1.78 33.85 -23.01
C PHE A 418 0.91 34.63 -24.01
N GLU A 419 -0.22 35.19 -23.59
CA GLU A 419 -1.08 35.97 -24.50
C GLU A 419 -0.41 37.26 -24.95
N ASN A 420 0.20 37.99 -24.01
CA ASN A 420 0.75 39.31 -24.22
C ASN A 420 2.26 39.35 -24.54
N GLY A 421 2.95 38.21 -24.40
CA GLY A 421 4.39 38.11 -24.59
C GLY A 421 5.19 38.76 -23.44
N ILE A 422 4.71 38.66 -22.20
CA ILE A 422 5.39 39.19 -21.02
C ILE A 422 6.44 38.17 -20.57
N GLY A 423 7.72 38.54 -20.61
CA GLY A 423 8.84 37.66 -20.27
C GLY A 423 9.05 36.48 -21.23
N THR A 424 8.24 36.33 -22.24
CA THR A 424 8.31 35.24 -23.22
C THR A 424 7.78 35.73 -24.59
N LYS A 425 7.97 34.89 -25.63
CA LYS A 425 7.32 35.16 -26.92
C LYS A 425 5.81 34.89 -26.82
N ALA A 426 4.99 35.80 -27.35
CA ALA A 426 3.55 35.61 -27.37
C ALA A 426 3.14 34.28 -28.03
N ASN A 427 2.36 33.49 -27.32
CA ASN A 427 1.88 32.16 -27.75
C ASN A 427 0.42 31.97 -27.34
N ARG A 428 -0.49 32.33 -28.21
CA ARG A 428 -1.94 32.25 -27.95
C ARG A 428 -2.43 30.82 -27.72
N LYS A 429 -1.77 29.78 -28.28
CA LYS A 429 -2.16 28.39 -28.03
C LYS A 429 -1.87 28.01 -26.59
N MET A 430 -0.68 28.37 -26.11
CA MET A 430 -0.32 28.11 -24.69
C MET A 430 -1.21 28.92 -23.74
N ALA A 431 -1.49 30.18 -24.06
CA ALA A 431 -2.43 31.01 -23.29
C ALA A 431 -3.80 30.34 -23.15
N PHE A 432 -4.35 29.83 -24.26
CA PHE A 432 -5.64 29.13 -24.26
C PHE A 432 -5.61 27.87 -23.35
N ILE A 433 -4.54 27.06 -23.41
CA ILE A 433 -4.38 25.84 -22.57
C ILE A 433 -4.35 26.25 -21.10
N TRP A 434 -3.54 27.26 -20.73
CA TRP A 434 -3.40 27.66 -19.33
C TRP A 434 -4.66 28.35 -18.78
N TYR A 435 -5.43 29.12 -19.61
CA TYR A 435 -6.75 29.59 -19.20
C TYR A 435 -7.71 28.41 -18.96
N GLY A 436 -7.65 27.35 -19.79
CA GLY A 436 -8.42 26.14 -19.60
C GLY A 436 -8.10 25.47 -18.27
N LEU A 437 -6.80 25.24 -17.99
CA LEU A 437 -6.33 24.65 -16.73
C LEU A 437 -6.74 25.48 -15.50
N ALA A 438 -6.68 26.81 -15.59
CA ALA A 438 -7.17 27.68 -14.51
C ALA A 438 -8.67 27.48 -14.24
N VAL A 439 -9.49 27.40 -15.31
CA VAL A 439 -10.94 27.16 -15.19
C VAL A 439 -11.26 25.78 -14.66
N ASP A 440 -10.53 24.74 -15.10
CA ASP A 440 -10.69 23.35 -14.64
C ASP A 440 -10.31 23.22 -13.15
N GLY A 441 -9.30 23.97 -12.70
CA GLY A 441 -8.94 24.10 -11.30
C GLY A 441 -9.90 24.95 -10.46
N GLY A 442 -10.93 25.56 -11.07
CA GLY A 442 -11.97 26.32 -10.36
C GLY A 442 -11.78 27.84 -10.32
N ASP A 443 -10.79 28.40 -11.03
CA ASP A 443 -10.64 29.85 -11.15
C ASP A 443 -11.79 30.44 -11.98
N THR A 444 -12.71 31.11 -11.29
CA THR A 444 -13.87 31.75 -11.92
C THR A 444 -13.52 33.01 -12.72
N ASP A 445 -12.40 33.67 -12.38
CA ASP A 445 -11.96 34.87 -13.08
C ASP A 445 -11.39 34.55 -14.47
N ALA A 446 -10.79 33.37 -14.62
CA ALA A 446 -10.28 32.87 -15.90
C ALA A 446 -11.40 32.50 -16.90
N LEU A 447 -12.65 32.31 -16.44
CA LEU A 447 -13.80 32.02 -17.32
C LEU A 447 -14.00 33.08 -18.40
N PHE A 448 -13.83 34.36 -18.04
CA PHE A 448 -13.95 35.45 -19.03
C PHE A 448 -12.89 35.30 -20.12
N ASP A 449 -11.63 35.10 -19.74
CA ASP A 449 -10.52 35.02 -20.67
C ASP A 449 -10.63 33.78 -21.57
N LEU A 450 -11.02 32.64 -21.03
CA LEU A 450 -11.28 31.41 -21.81
C LEU A 450 -12.47 31.62 -22.79
N GLY A 451 -13.56 32.25 -22.33
CA GLY A 451 -14.71 32.59 -23.16
C GLY A 451 -14.35 33.55 -24.30
N ARG A 452 -13.48 34.54 -24.03
CA ARG A 452 -12.91 35.47 -25.02
C ARG A 452 -12.03 34.73 -26.04
N CYS A 453 -11.25 33.73 -25.61
CA CYS A 453 -10.47 32.90 -26.52
C CYS A 453 -11.35 32.17 -27.54
N TYR A 454 -12.44 31.55 -27.12
CA TYR A 454 -13.41 30.91 -28.02
C TYR A 454 -14.17 31.95 -28.89
N ALA A 455 -14.51 33.11 -28.31
CA ALA A 455 -15.25 34.18 -29.01
C ALA A 455 -14.45 34.89 -30.11
N ARG A 456 -13.12 34.87 -30.02
CA ARG A 456 -12.25 35.56 -30.98
C ARG A 456 -11.30 34.63 -31.74
N GLY A 457 -11.33 33.32 -31.43
CA GLY A 457 -10.41 32.32 -32.01
C GLY A 457 -8.96 32.55 -31.59
N LEU A 458 -8.73 32.96 -30.31
CA LEU A 458 -7.39 33.20 -29.78
C LEU A 458 -6.79 31.87 -29.28
N GLY A 459 -5.86 31.33 -30.01
CA GLY A 459 -5.22 30.05 -29.66
C GLY A 459 -6.07 28.80 -29.91
N THR A 460 -7.32 28.97 -30.29
CA THR A 460 -8.28 27.93 -30.63
C THR A 460 -9.13 28.35 -31.84
N HIS A 461 -9.93 27.45 -32.39
CA HIS A 461 -10.91 27.82 -33.39
C HIS A 461 -12.06 28.62 -32.79
N TYR A 462 -12.58 29.59 -33.56
CA TYR A 462 -13.79 30.29 -33.17
C TYR A 462 -14.94 29.31 -32.91
N ASN A 463 -15.56 29.41 -31.75
CA ASN A 463 -16.70 28.59 -31.36
C ASN A 463 -17.71 29.42 -30.56
N PHE A 464 -18.78 29.84 -31.27
CA PHE A 464 -19.82 30.68 -30.66
C PHE A 464 -20.50 29.99 -29.48
N ASP A 465 -20.84 28.70 -29.61
CA ASP A 465 -21.66 28.01 -28.61
C ASP A 465 -20.87 27.79 -27.33
N MET A 466 -19.59 27.42 -27.45
CA MET A 466 -18.66 27.32 -26.29
C MET A 466 -18.41 28.69 -25.67
N ALA A 467 -18.16 29.72 -26.47
CA ALA A 467 -17.99 31.08 -25.98
C ALA A 467 -19.22 31.56 -25.20
N ALA A 468 -20.42 31.39 -25.75
CA ALA A 468 -21.67 31.79 -25.10
C ALA A 468 -21.91 31.02 -23.78
N LYS A 469 -21.64 29.71 -23.77
CA LYS A 469 -21.77 28.87 -22.57
C LYS A 469 -20.83 29.34 -21.45
N ILE A 470 -19.54 29.54 -21.77
CA ILE A 470 -18.52 29.94 -20.79
C ILE A 470 -18.74 31.38 -20.31
N LEU A 471 -19.01 32.32 -21.22
CA LEU A 471 -19.30 33.72 -20.85
C LEU A 471 -20.59 33.85 -20.01
N THR A 472 -21.61 33.00 -20.28
CA THR A 472 -22.81 32.95 -19.44
C THR A 472 -22.47 32.47 -18.04
N LYS A 473 -21.58 31.48 -17.92
CA LYS A 473 -21.07 31.00 -16.62
C LYS A 473 -20.30 32.14 -15.91
N ALA A 474 -19.36 32.80 -16.61
CA ALA A 474 -18.61 33.93 -16.07
C ALA A 474 -19.53 35.09 -15.59
N LYS A 475 -20.59 35.42 -16.36
CA LYS A 475 -21.61 36.39 -15.96
C LYS A 475 -22.31 36.04 -14.66
N ARG A 476 -22.65 34.74 -14.45
CA ARG A 476 -23.27 34.25 -13.19
C ARG A 476 -22.36 34.44 -11.99
N TYR A 477 -21.04 34.40 -12.19
CA TYR A 477 -20.04 34.72 -11.17
C TYR A 477 -19.72 36.22 -11.04
N GLY A 478 -20.49 37.10 -11.70
CA GLY A 478 -20.42 38.55 -11.52
C GLY A 478 -19.47 39.28 -12.48
N SER A 479 -18.95 38.62 -13.52
CA SER A 479 -18.08 39.29 -14.50
C SER A 479 -18.88 40.19 -15.42
N THR A 480 -18.75 41.52 -15.24
CA THR A 480 -19.35 42.53 -16.11
C THR A 480 -18.73 42.55 -17.51
N ALA A 481 -17.43 42.24 -17.60
CA ALA A 481 -16.74 42.11 -18.88
C ALA A 481 -17.31 40.94 -19.72
N ALA A 482 -17.68 39.82 -19.07
CA ALA A 482 -18.32 38.70 -19.74
C ALA A 482 -19.71 39.03 -20.28
N GLU A 483 -20.48 39.88 -19.58
CA GLU A 483 -21.80 40.35 -20.04
C GLU A 483 -21.68 41.21 -21.32
N SER A 484 -20.73 42.12 -21.34
CA SER A 484 -20.49 42.96 -22.51
C SER A 484 -20.01 42.17 -23.73
N GLU A 485 -19.09 41.22 -23.52
CA GLU A 485 -18.58 40.36 -24.60
C GLU A 485 -19.65 39.37 -25.09
N LEU A 486 -20.48 38.82 -24.19
CA LEU A 486 -21.63 37.97 -24.54
C LEU A 486 -22.63 38.74 -25.41
N SER A 487 -22.98 39.98 -25.02
CA SER A 487 -23.85 40.85 -25.82
C SER A 487 -23.27 41.09 -27.20
N ARG A 488 -21.97 41.37 -27.31
CA ARG A 488 -21.26 41.57 -28.57
C ARG A 488 -21.31 40.34 -29.49
N ILE A 489 -21.06 39.16 -28.97
CA ILE A 489 -21.08 37.94 -29.81
C ILE A 489 -22.50 37.54 -30.22
N LEU A 490 -23.52 37.76 -29.38
CA LEU A 490 -24.92 37.55 -29.71
C LEU A 490 -25.37 38.50 -30.83
N GLU A 491 -25.02 39.78 -30.74
CA GLU A 491 -25.30 40.74 -31.78
C GLU A 491 -24.63 40.38 -33.10
N ASN A 492 -23.36 39.96 -33.10
CA ASN A 492 -22.65 39.49 -34.29
C ASN A 492 -23.30 38.26 -34.91
N LYS A 493 -23.78 37.27 -34.08
CA LYS A 493 -24.51 36.12 -34.55
C LYS A 493 -25.81 36.52 -35.23
N LYS A 494 -26.57 37.45 -34.59
CA LYS A 494 -27.82 37.99 -35.13
C LYS A 494 -27.57 38.67 -36.48
N ARG A 495 -26.55 39.53 -36.58
CA ARG A 495 -26.15 40.17 -37.84
C ARG A 495 -25.73 39.14 -38.90
N GLY A 496 -24.98 38.11 -38.53
CA GLY A 496 -24.57 37.01 -39.43
C GLY A 496 -25.77 36.24 -39.98
N MET A 497 -26.74 35.92 -39.12
CA MET A 497 -27.99 35.26 -39.54
C MET A 497 -28.79 36.11 -40.50
N ILE A 498 -28.95 37.41 -40.20
CA ILE A 498 -29.67 38.35 -41.07
C ILE A 498 -28.98 38.46 -42.44
N ARG A 499 -27.65 38.59 -42.49
CA ARG A 499 -26.89 38.60 -43.75
C ARG A 499 -27.06 37.31 -44.56
N SER A 500 -27.11 36.15 -43.87
CA SER A 500 -27.34 34.85 -44.51
C SER A 500 -28.76 34.78 -45.11
N LEU A 501 -29.78 35.22 -44.36
CA LEU A 501 -31.15 35.30 -44.83
C LEU A 501 -31.26 36.24 -46.06
N PHE A 502 -30.67 37.40 -46.00
CA PHE A 502 -30.61 38.34 -47.13
C PHE A 502 -29.92 37.72 -48.35
N SER A 503 -28.72 37.12 -48.17
CA SER A 503 -27.99 36.44 -49.26
C SER A 503 -28.82 35.33 -49.90
N ASN A 504 -29.53 34.52 -49.08
CA ASN A 504 -30.41 33.48 -49.57
C ASN A 504 -31.63 34.10 -50.31
N GLY A 505 -32.23 35.15 -49.81
CA GLY A 505 -33.29 35.90 -50.50
C GLY A 505 -32.85 36.39 -51.87
N ILE A 506 -31.67 37.01 -51.95
CA ILE A 506 -31.08 37.44 -53.22
C ILE A 506 -30.84 36.24 -54.18
N ARG A 507 -30.33 35.13 -53.66
CA ARG A 507 -30.11 33.91 -54.49
C ARG A 507 -31.42 33.36 -55.05
N LEU A 508 -32.53 33.43 -54.28
CA LEU A 508 -33.87 33.02 -54.73
C LEU A 508 -34.40 33.95 -55.82
N ILE A 509 -34.16 35.24 -55.74
CA ILE A 509 -34.49 36.20 -56.85
C ILE A 509 -33.75 35.76 -58.14
N TYR A 510 -32.44 35.46 -58.06
CA TYR A 510 -31.69 34.94 -59.21
C TYR A 510 -32.28 33.66 -59.81
N LYS A 511 -32.88 32.80 -58.96
CA LYS A 511 -33.56 31.56 -59.39
C LYS A 511 -35.00 31.76 -59.81
N LYS A 512 -35.47 33.03 -59.89
CA LYS A 512 -36.86 33.39 -60.20
C LYS A 512 -37.92 32.84 -59.24
N LYS A 513 -37.53 32.44 -58.00
CA LYS A 513 -38.40 32.02 -56.92
C LYS A 513 -38.78 33.24 -56.08
N PHE A 514 -39.65 34.08 -56.60
CA PHE A 514 -39.92 35.39 -56.02
C PHE A 514 -40.76 35.32 -54.72
N GLU A 515 -41.67 34.36 -54.57
CA GLU A 515 -42.46 34.18 -53.36
C GLU A 515 -41.59 33.79 -52.19
N ASP A 516 -40.72 32.78 -52.35
CA ASP A 516 -39.77 32.35 -51.32
C ASP A 516 -38.79 33.51 -50.96
N ALA A 517 -38.38 34.28 -51.94
CA ALA A 517 -37.49 35.45 -51.76
C ALA A 517 -38.18 36.56 -50.96
N PHE A 518 -39.47 36.79 -51.26
CA PHE A 518 -40.27 37.79 -50.57
C PHE A 518 -40.38 37.48 -49.07
N GLU A 519 -40.65 36.23 -48.68
CA GLU A 519 -40.72 35.82 -47.26
C GLU A 519 -39.40 36.07 -46.53
N LEU A 520 -38.26 35.66 -47.10
CA LEU A 520 -36.97 35.86 -46.46
C LEU A 520 -36.58 37.33 -46.35
N LEU A 521 -36.89 38.12 -47.37
CA LEU A 521 -36.56 39.55 -47.36
C LEU A 521 -37.50 40.35 -46.47
N SER A 522 -38.79 39.92 -46.32
CA SER A 522 -39.71 40.46 -45.33
C SER A 522 -39.18 40.28 -43.91
N ALA A 523 -38.72 39.08 -43.59
CA ALA A 523 -38.09 38.78 -42.28
C ALA A 523 -36.83 39.64 -42.05
N CYS A 524 -36.01 39.89 -43.08
CA CYS A 524 -34.86 40.80 -42.99
C CYS A 524 -35.30 42.25 -42.72
N ALA A 525 -36.34 42.71 -43.38
CA ALA A 525 -36.88 44.09 -43.23
C ALA A 525 -37.49 44.28 -41.83
N GLU A 526 -38.24 43.33 -41.29
CA GLU A 526 -38.83 43.37 -39.96
C GLU A 526 -37.77 43.53 -38.85
N VAL A 527 -36.59 42.97 -39.04
CA VAL A 527 -35.47 43.12 -38.09
C VAL A 527 -34.68 44.42 -38.33
N GLY A 528 -35.10 45.24 -39.27
CA GLY A 528 -34.49 46.53 -39.59
C GLY A 528 -33.19 46.42 -40.40
N TYR A 529 -33.01 45.39 -41.23
CA TYR A 529 -31.84 45.25 -42.10
C TYR A 529 -32.00 46.09 -43.35
N PRO A 530 -31.16 47.15 -43.51
CA PRO A 530 -31.44 48.20 -44.51
C PRO A 530 -31.51 47.72 -45.96
N GLU A 531 -30.58 46.85 -46.35
CA GLU A 531 -30.54 46.23 -47.68
C GLU A 531 -31.75 45.31 -47.94
N GLY A 532 -32.21 44.63 -46.90
CA GLY A 532 -33.41 43.79 -46.95
C GLY A 532 -34.67 44.61 -47.18
N SER A 533 -34.83 45.71 -46.42
CA SER A 533 -35.93 46.65 -46.60
C SER A 533 -35.93 47.27 -47.99
N TYR A 534 -34.78 47.66 -48.50
CA TYR A 534 -34.68 48.25 -49.84
C TYR A 534 -35.09 47.26 -50.95
N VAL A 535 -34.55 45.98 -50.86
CA VAL A 535 -34.89 44.98 -51.87
C VAL A 535 -36.35 44.55 -51.77
N LEU A 536 -36.93 44.47 -50.56
CA LEU A 536 -38.35 44.24 -50.34
C LEU A 536 -39.20 45.35 -50.99
N GLY A 537 -38.79 46.62 -50.88
CA GLY A 537 -39.41 47.70 -51.56
C GLY A 537 -39.42 47.48 -53.08
N CYS A 538 -38.32 46.99 -53.66
CA CYS A 538 -38.31 46.69 -55.09
C CYS A 538 -39.28 45.51 -55.43
N LEU A 539 -39.41 44.50 -54.59
CA LEU A 539 -40.38 43.44 -54.83
C LEU A 539 -41.82 43.94 -54.83
N TYR A 540 -42.19 44.83 -53.94
CA TYR A 540 -43.50 45.52 -53.94
C TYR A 540 -43.72 46.42 -55.15
N GLU A 541 -42.68 47.16 -55.57
CA GLU A 541 -42.79 48.06 -56.72
C GLU A 541 -43.03 47.24 -58.00
N PHE A 542 -42.39 46.09 -58.20
CA PHE A 542 -42.48 45.29 -59.41
C PHE A 542 -43.46 44.14 -59.34
N GLY A 543 -44.12 43.94 -58.20
CA GLY A 543 -45.03 42.78 -58.01
C GLY A 543 -44.39 41.45 -58.14
N LEU A 544 -43.18 41.30 -57.63
CA LEU A 544 -42.43 40.02 -57.68
C LEU A 544 -42.61 39.25 -56.37
N GLY A 545 -43.28 38.12 -56.47
CA GLY A 545 -43.67 37.31 -55.31
C GLY A 545 -44.70 37.89 -54.38
N THR A 546 -45.27 39.04 -54.75
CA THR A 546 -46.33 39.75 -54.04
C THR A 546 -47.13 40.59 -55.00
N THR A 547 -48.25 41.18 -54.54
CA THR A 547 -49.04 42.17 -55.32
C THR A 547 -48.32 43.53 -55.37
N THR A 548 -48.35 44.17 -56.50
CA THR A 548 -47.82 45.51 -56.67
C THR A 548 -48.45 46.52 -55.67
N SER A 549 -47.58 47.20 -54.91
CA SER A 549 -48.02 48.24 -53.96
C SER A 549 -47.02 49.39 -53.88
N ARG A 550 -47.29 50.51 -54.52
CA ARG A 550 -46.42 51.69 -54.45
C ARG A 550 -46.32 52.29 -53.06
N GLN A 551 -47.40 52.19 -52.26
CA GLN A 551 -47.36 52.64 -50.87
C GLN A 551 -46.41 51.85 -50.01
N ARG A 552 -46.54 50.49 -50.02
CA ARG A 552 -45.63 49.58 -49.26
C ARG A 552 -44.18 49.69 -49.79
N ALA A 553 -43.99 49.84 -51.08
CA ALA A 553 -42.66 50.06 -51.63
C ALA A 553 -42.01 51.31 -51.07
N PHE A 554 -42.76 52.39 -50.97
CA PHE A 554 -42.29 53.67 -50.40
C PHE A 554 -41.97 53.53 -48.91
N GLU A 555 -42.82 52.86 -48.13
CA GLU A 555 -42.58 52.59 -46.71
C GLU A 555 -41.26 51.79 -46.51
N CYS A 556 -41.04 50.75 -47.32
CA CYS A 556 -39.81 49.98 -47.27
C CYS A 556 -38.56 50.80 -47.66
N TYR A 557 -38.65 51.63 -48.63
CA TYR A 557 -37.55 52.54 -49.02
C TYR A 557 -37.23 53.56 -47.93
N ASN A 558 -38.23 54.11 -47.28
CA ASN A 558 -38.04 55.05 -46.15
C ASN A 558 -37.41 54.32 -44.98
N ALA A 559 -37.89 53.15 -44.62
CA ALA A 559 -37.29 52.35 -43.56
C ALA A 559 -35.79 51.96 -43.83
N ALA A 560 -35.45 51.68 -45.08
CA ALA A 560 -34.06 51.47 -45.48
C ALA A 560 -33.24 52.79 -45.37
N PHE A 561 -33.78 53.89 -45.73
CA PHE A 561 -33.10 55.17 -45.62
C PHE A 561 -32.88 55.62 -44.17
N ASP A 562 -33.90 55.48 -43.32
CA ASP A 562 -33.87 55.86 -41.91
C ASP A 562 -32.85 54.99 -41.13
N THR A 563 -32.63 53.70 -41.54
CA THR A 563 -31.63 52.81 -41.00
C THR A 563 -30.23 53.00 -41.62
N GLY A 564 -30.03 54.05 -42.42
CA GLY A 564 -28.72 54.49 -42.93
C GLY A 564 -28.27 53.92 -44.27
N PHE A 565 -29.16 53.23 -44.99
CA PHE A 565 -28.83 52.71 -46.33
C PHE A 565 -28.74 53.85 -47.32
N ARG A 566 -27.50 54.16 -47.75
CA ARG A 566 -27.20 55.26 -48.67
C ARG A 566 -26.61 54.87 -50.01
N ASP A 567 -26.69 53.59 -50.34
CA ASP A 567 -26.08 53.06 -51.53
C ASP A 567 -26.85 53.44 -52.79
N PRO A 568 -26.18 53.55 -53.96
CA PRO A 568 -26.82 53.92 -55.20
C PRO A 568 -27.98 52.97 -55.53
N ARG A 569 -29.12 53.41 -55.25
CA ARG A 569 -30.45 52.77 -55.40
C ARG A 569 -30.66 52.15 -56.76
N GLN A 570 -29.96 52.63 -57.74
CA GLN A 570 -30.01 52.13 -59.10
C GLN A 570 -29.37 50.76 -59.32
N ALA A 571 -28.38 50.32 -58.49
CA ALA A 571 -27.69 49.08 -58.73
C ALA A 571 -28.56 47.85 -58.42
N TYR A 572 -29.28 47.84 -57.29
CA TYR A 572 -30.20 46.74 -56.96
C TYR A 572 -31.48 46.82 -57.79
N LYS A 573 -32.04 47.99 -57.97
CA LYS A 573 -33.26 48.23 -58.78
C LYS A 573 -33.07 47.82 -60.22
N LEU A 574 -31.98 48.20 -60.87
CA LEU A 574 -31.62 47.81 -62.26
C LEU A 574 -31.31 46.31 -62.35
N LYS A 575 -30.72 45.73 -61.28
CA LYS A 575 -30.38 44.30 -61.24
C LYS A 575 -31.64 43.45 -61.11
N ILE A 576 -32.58 43.82 -60.26
CA ILE A 576 -33.86 43.14 -60.07
C ILE A 576 -34.74 43.29 -61.31
N LEU A 577 -34.78 44.47 -61.97
CA LEU A 577 -35.46 44.67 -63.24
C LEU A 577 -34.90 43.79 -64.39
N LYS A 578 -33.60 43.63 -64.46
CA LYS A 578 -32.96 42.70 -65.44
C LYS A 578 -33.26 41.20 -65.15
N MET A 579 -33.54 40.85 -63.94
CA MET A 579 -33.90 39.45 -63.55
C MET A 579 -35.38 39.17 -63.73
N ALA A 580 -36.23 40.22 -63.67
CA ALA A 580 -37.68 40.10 -63.84
C ALA A 580 -38.11 39.99 -65.34
N ARG A 581 -37.23 40.41 -66.26
CA ARG A 581 -37.34 40.15 -67.69
C ARG A 581 -36.76 38.83 -68.05
#